data_9335d12da9a8b8976de1ece3123f1b0d
#
_entry.id   9335d12da9a8b8976de1ece3123f1b0d
#
_cell.length_a   1.000
_cell.length_b   1.000
_cell.length_c   1.000
_cell.angle_alpha   90.00
_cell.angle_beta   90.00
_cell.angle_gamma   90.00
#
_symmetry.space_group_name_H-M   'P 1'
#
loop_
_entity.id
_entity.type
_entity.pdbx_description
1 polymer ?
#
loop_
_entity_poly.entity_id
_entity_poly.type
_entity_poly.pdbx_seq_one_letter_code
_entity_poly.pdbx_strand_id
1 'polypeptide(L)'
;LAMAQTAPPSRAPFIIAPTVEGLMVCDEATQNLALLALDKVLADCQARKAHGAAALKRLLDTLEPGGPKGQVQVGYTATLELLKLYRHTPKGWVIDDAKVSALLDLIAQVPRPVVLYLSAGHFDSQGAIVAELEKDPANWMQLADGKPPALGYFGYRILPYTLRTDASIPVNRYRFEALRYVARRVKALPKAVQERIVAFTLAGELHHLFPDFENGMGAFQNIRVTDYHPASVADFRRWLAREYGSVQTLQERTGLAYPDWDSVPAPAKD
;
A
#
# COMPACT_ATOMS: atom_id res chain seq x y z
N LEU A 1 55.74 -13.14 -5.70
CA LEU A 1 54.34 -13.46 -5.84
C LEU A 1 53.53 -12.21 -5.46
N ALA A 2 53.10 -11.43 -6.46
CA ALA A 2 52.21 -10.29 -6.24
C ALA A 2 50.79 -10.86 -5.95
N MET A 3 50.27 -10.63 -4.75
CA MET A 3 48.85 -10.90 -4.46
C MET A 3 48.02 -9.92 -5.27
N ALA A 4 47.21 -10.45 -6.17
CA ALA A 4 46.20 -9.67 -6.85
C ALA A 4 45.21 -9.17 -5.79
N GLN A 5 45.23 -7.88 -5.50
CA GLN A 5 44.20 -7.25 -4.72
C GLN A 5 42.89 -7.36 -5.51
N THR A 6 41.99 -8.21 -5.06
CA THR A 6 40.60 -8.23 -5.58
C THR A 6 39.98 -6.87 -5.27
N ALA A 7 39.56 -6.16 -6.31
CA ALA A 7 38.85 -4.91 -6.13
C ALA A 7 37.64 -5.15 -5.19
N PRO A 8 37.39 -4.25 -4.23
CA PRO A 8 36.23 -4.40 -3.35
C PRO A 8 34.95 -4.50 -4.20
N PRO A 9 33.99 -5.32 -3.79
CA PRO A 9 32.74 -5.48 -4.54
C PRO A 9 32.12 -4.09 -4.74
N SER A 10 31.75 -3.77 -5.99
CA SER A 10 31.10 -2.51 -6.31
C SER A 10 29.80 -2.41 -5.49
N ARG A 11 29.64 -1.35 -4.71
CA ARG A 11 28.39 -1.11 -3.99
C ARG A 11 27.28 -0.88 -4.99
N ALA A 12 26.10 -1.44 -4.70
CA ALA A 12 24.88 -1.11 -5.45
C ALA A 12 24.64 0.41 -5.38
N PRO A 13 24.12 1.03 -6.45
CA PRO A 13 23.85 2.45 -6.44
C PRO A 13 22.79 2.80 -5.40
N PHE A 14 22.91 4.00 -4.82
CA PHE A 14 21.88 4.59 -3.98
C PHE A 14 20.83 5.23 -4.89
N ILE A 15 19.58 4.77 -4.79
CA ILE A 15 18.47 5.24 -5.63
C ILE A 15 17.63 6.25 -4.86
N ILE A 16 17.48 7.45 -5.42
CA ILE A 16 16.52 8.46 -4.96
C ILE A 16 15.30 8.33 -5.84
N ALA A 17 14.20 7.81 -5.29
CA ALA A 17 12.97 7.53 -6.03
C ALA A 17 11.79 8.32 -5.43
N PRO A 18 11.65 9.62 -5.73
CA PRO A 18 10.51 10.40 -5.25
C PRO A 18 9.20 9.84 -5.79
N THR A 19 8.13 9.98 -5.01
CA THR A 19 6.77 9.78 -5.52
C THR A 19 6.45 10.91 -6.49
N VAL A 20 6.06 10.54 -7.71
CA VAL A 20 5.64 11.49 -8.72
C VAL A 20 4.14 11.32 -8.93
N GLU A 21 3.40 12.34 -8.58
CA GLU A 21 1.96 12.36 -8.81
C GLU A 21 1.64 12.57 -10.29
N GLY A 22 0.47 12.10 -10.70
CA GLY A 22 0.00 12.29 -12.07
C GLY A 22 0.70 11.45 -13.14
N LEU A 23 1.45 10.41 -12.79
CA LEU A 23 2.12 9.52 -13.75
C LEU A 23 1.19 8.96 -14.82
N MET A 24 -0.08 8.78 -14.48
CA MET A 24 -1.10 8.24 -15.38
C MET A 24 -1.90 9.34 -16.09
N VAL A 25 -1.50 10.61 -15.92
CA VAL A 25 -2.03 11.72 -16.68
C VAL A 25 -1.31 11.79 -18.01
N CYS A 26 -2.07 11.87 -19.10
CA CYS A 26 -1.48 11.96 -20.42
C CYS A 26 -0.66 13.23 -20.59
N ASP A 27 0.40 13.14 -21.43
CA ASP A 27 1.39 14.21 -21.59
C ASP A 27 0.76 15.55 -21.99
N GLU A 28 -0.32 15.54 -22.77
CA GLU A 28 -1.02 16.75 -23.22
C GLU A 28 -1.77 17.46 -22.10
N ALA A 29 -2.17 16.72 -21.08
CA ALA A 29 -2.96 17.23 -19.96
C ALA A 29 -2.10 17.72 -18.78
N THR A 30 -0.84 17.29 -18.69
CA THR A 30 0.04 17.60 -17.54
C THR A 30 0.33 19.10 -17.37
N GLN A 31 0.19 19.90 -18.41
CA GLN A 31 0.45 21.35 -18.36
C GLN A 31 -0.74 22.17 -17.84
N ASN A 32 -1.93 21.58 -17.76
CA ASN A 32 -3.18 22.27 -17.47
C ASN A 32 -3.98 21.63 -16.33
N LEU A 33 -3.30 20.99 -15.39
CA LEU A 33 -3.93 20.36 -14.24
C LEU A 33 -4.47 21.41 -13.25
N ALA A 34 -5.74 21.75 -13.37
CA ALA A 34 -6.48 22.33 -12.25
C ALA A 34 -6.84 21.18 -11.30
N LEU A 35 -6.47 21.26 -10.03
CA LEU A 35 -6.75 20.23 -9.02
C LEU A 35 -8.25 19.82 -8.97
N LEU A 36 -9.14 20.77 -9.23
CA LEU A 36 -10.59 20.53 -9.24
C LEU A 36 -11.10 19.68 -10.42
N ALA A 37 -10.29 19.46 -11.45
CA ALA A 37 -10.65 18.68 -12.63
C ALA A 37 -9.82 17.39 -12.79
N LEU A 38 -8.99 17.05 -11.80
CA LEU A 38 -8.03 15.96 -11.88
C LEU A 38 -8.68 14.62 -12.22
N ASP A 39 -9.80 14.28 -11.56
CA ASP A 39 -10.50 13.01 -11.80
C ASP A 39 -10.99 12.89 -13.25
N LYS A 40 -11.52 13.98 -13.83
CA LYS A 40 -11.95 14.01 -15.22
C LYS A 40 -10.77 13.85 -16.18
N VAL A 41 -9.70 14.58 -15.93
CA VAL A 41 -8.46 14.48 -16.75
C VAL A 41 -7.89 13.08 -16.71
N LEU A 42 -7.83 12.46 -15.52
CA LEU A 42 -7.39 11.08 -15.35
C LEU A 42 -8.28 10.09 -16.11
N ALA A 43 -9.61 10.27 -16.03
CA ALA A 43 -10.56 9.42 -16.73
C ALA A 43 -10.39 9.55 -18.27
N ASP A 44 -10.23 10.76 -18.79
CA ASP A 44 -10.02 11.01 -20.21
C ASP A 44 -8.69 10.41 -20.70
N CYS A 45 -7.60 10.52 -19.91
CA CYS A 45 -6.34 9.91 -20.24
C CYS A 45 -6.41 8.38 -20.22
N GLN A 46 -7.10 7.81 -19.24
CA GLN A 46 -7.31 6.36 -19.14
C GLN A 46 -8.16 5.83 -20.31
N ALA A 47 -9.21 6.53 -20.69
CA ALA A 47 -10.05 6.14 -21.84
C ALA A 47 -9.24 6.06 -23.14
N ARG A 48 -8.25 6.94 -23.30
CA ARG A 48 -7.33 6.95 -24.45
C ARG A 48 -6.12 6.03 -24.26
N LYS A 49 -6.02 5.32 -23.13
CA LYS A 49 -4.85 4.51 -22.73
C LYS A 49 -3.54 5.31 -22.77
N ALA A 50 -3.63 6.60 -22.49
CA ALA A 50 -2.47 7.50 -22.46
C ALA A 50 -1.84 7.54 -21.05
N HIS A 51 -0.60 7.96 -20.97
CA HIS A 51 0.15 8.14 -19.72
C HIS A 51 1.21 9.25 -19.90
N GLY A 52 1.78 9.68 -18.78
CA GLY A 52 2.73 10.81 -18.74
C GLY A 52 4.20 10.40 -18.88
N ALA A 53 4.53 9.38 -19.66
CA ALA A 53 5.91 8.89 -19.76
C ALA A 53 6.89 9.97 -20.29
N ALA A 54 6.49 10.77 -21.28
CA ALA A 54 7.35 11.81 -21.80
C ALA A 54 7.53 12.98 -20.81
N ALA A 55 6.48 13.36 -20.08
CA ALA A 55 6.55 14.37 -19.03
C ALA A 55 7.44 13.89 -17.87
N LEU A 56 7.27 12.66 -17.43
CA LEU A 56 8.10 12.04 -16.39
C LEU A 56 9.56 11.99 -16.83
N LYS A 57 9.82 11.55 -18.06
CA LYS A 57 11.19 11.51 -18.58
C LYS A 57 11.83 12.89 -18.59
N ARG A 58 11.15 13.92 -19.05
CA ARG A 58 11.65 15.30 -19.00
C ARG A 58 11.99 15.76 -17.58
N LEU A 59 11.09 15.48 -16.62
CA LEU A 59 11.31 15.81 -15.22
C LEU A 59 12.58 15.15 -14.68
N LEU A 60 12.72 13.84 -14.88
CA LEU A 60 13.88 13.09 -14.39
C LEU A 60 15.18 13.48 -15.09
N ASP A 61 15.13 13.82 -16.37
CA ASP A 61 16.29 14.32 -17.11
C ASP A 61 16.72 15.72 -16.64
N THR A 62 15.81 16.52 -16.08
CA THR A 62 16.15 17.79 -15.42
C THR A 62 16.88 17.56 -14.10
N LEU A 63 16.46 16.56 -13.33
CA LEU A 63 17.07 16.22 -12.04
C LEU A 63 18.42 15.50 -12.18
N GLU A 64 18.56 14.66 -13.20
CA GLU A 64 19.80 13.91 -13.49
C GLU A 64 20.04 13.90 -15.01
N PRO A 65 20.69 14.94 -15.56
CA PRO A 65 20.96 15.04 -16.99
C PRO A 65 21.79 13.88 -17.52
N GLY A 66 21.35 13.30 -18.63
CA GLY A 66 22.04 12.19 -19.29
C GLY A 66 21.79 10.81 -18.71
N GLY A 67 20.79 10.67 -17.82
CA GLY A 67 20.33 9.40 -17.29
C GLY A 67 21.08 8.87 -16.07
N PRO A 68 20.66 7.74 -15.52
CA PRO A 68 21.22 7.21 -14.29
C PRO A 68 22.67 6.79 -14.46
N LYS A 69 23.57 7.42 -13.71
CA LYS A 69 25.02 7.19 -13.75
C LYS A 69 25.62 7.29 -12.35
N GLY A 70 26.64 6.48 -12.09
CA GLY A 70 27.39 6.55 -10.84
C GLY A 70 26.68 5.94 -9.64
N GLN A 71 27.13 6.32 -8.44
CA GLN A 71 26.70 5.72 -7.17
C GLN A 71 25.38 6.29 -6.63
N VAL A 72 24.96 7.46 -7.08
CA VAL A 72 23.65 8.05 -6.76
C VAL A 72 22.89 8.21 -8.04
N GLN A 73 21.67 7.71 -8.09
CA GLN A 73 20.84 7.72 -9.29
C GLN A 73 19.43 8.20 -8.93
N VAL A 74 18.80 8.94 -9.85
CA VAL A 74 17.42 9.40 -9.70
C VAL A 74 16.49 8.47 -10.46
N GLY A 75 15.61 7.84 -9.70
CA GLY A 75 14.50 7.07 -10.20
C GLY A 75 13.16 7.73 -9.87
N TYR A 76 12.11 6.93 -9.77
CA TYR A 76 10.78 7.39 -9.37
C TYR A 76 10.01 6.28 -8.67
N THR A 77 9.02 6.67 -7.88
CA THR A 77 8.04 5.75 -7.30
C THR A 77 6.77 5.79 -8.11
N ALA A 78 6.33 4.64 -8.58
CA ALA A 78 5.07 4.45 -9.28
C ALA A 78 4.07 3.72 -8.36
N THR A 79 2.96 4.36 -8.05
CA THR A 79 1.95 3.82 -7.14
C THR A 79 0.87 3.06 -7.88
N LEU A 80 0.49 1.91 -7.36
CA LEU A 80 -0.63 1.10 -7.82
C LEU A 80 -1.51 0.73 -6.61
N GLU A 81 -2.68 1.33 -6.55
CA GLU A 81 -3.64 1.08 -5.48
C GLU A 81 -4.44 -0.19 -5.81
N LEU A 82 -4.24 -1.24 -5.03
CA LEU A 82 -4.72 -2.59 -5.36
C LEU A 82 -6.23 -2.69 -5.52
N LEU A 83 -7.01 -2.05 -4.65
CA LEU A 83 -8.48 -2.10 -4.73
C LEU A 83 -9.04 -1.20 -5.84
N LYS A 84 -8.32 -0.17 -6.27
CA LYS A 84 -8.71 0.63 -7.44
C LYS A 84 -8.54 -0.10 -8.76
N LEU A 85 -7.87 -1.26 -8.78
CA LEU A 85 -7.76 -2.09 -9.97
C LEU A 85 -9.07 -2.78 -10.35
N TYR A 86 -10.04 -2.85 -9.45
CA TYR A 86 -11.26 -3.59 -9.68
C TYR A 86 -12.33 -2.76 -10.38
N ARG A 87 -13.00 -3.40 -11.35
CA ARG A 87 -14.23 -2.88 -11.97
C ARG A 87 -15.35 -3.91 -11.85
N HIS A 88 -16.55 -3.44 -11.69
CA HIS A 88 -17.73 -4.30 -11.64
C HIS A 88 -18.16 -4.74 -13.05
N THR A 89 -18.57 -5.99 -13.18
CA THR A 89 -19.17 -6.57 -14.39
C THR A 89 -20.41 -7.37 -14.02
N PRO A 90 -21.24 -7.78 -15.00
CA PRO A 90 -22.35 -8.69 -14.71
C PRO A 90 -21.96 -10.03 -14.06
N LYS A 91 -20.67 -10.40 -14.16
CA LYS A 91 -20.11 -11.61 -13.54
C LYS A 91 -19.41 -11.34 -12.20
N GLY A 92 -19.52 -10.12 -11.66
CA GLY A 92 -18.86 -9.68 -10.44
C GLY A 92 -17.63 -8.81 -10.69
N TRP A 93 -16.79 -8.70 -9.66
CA TRP A 93 -15.59 -7.89 -9.68
C TRP A 93 -14.46 -8.55 -10.45
N VAL A 94 -13.83 -7.82 -11.34
CA VAL A 94 -12.68 -8.26 -12.14
C VAL A 94 -11.59 -7.18 -12.14
N ILE A 95 -10.34 -7.61 -12.28
CA ILE A 95 -9.21 -6.68 -12.40
C ILE A 95 -9.28 -5.99 -13.77
N ASP A 96 -9.16 -4.68 -13.78
CA ASP A 96 -9.03 -3.85 -14.97
C ASP A 96 -7.58 -3.90 -15.49
N ASP A 97 -7.35 -4.76 -16.47
CA ASP A 97 -6.01 -4.91 -17.06
C ASP A 97 -5.49 -3.63 -17.70
N ALA A 98 -6.36 -2.76 -18.17
CA ALA A 98 -5.92 -1.51 -18.82
C ALA A 98 -5.10 -0.63 -17.89
N LYS A 99 -5.48 -0.56 -16.61
CA LYS A 99 -4.74 0.21 -15.59
C LYS A 99 -3.34 -0.36 -15.35
N VAL A 100 -3.24 -1.68 -15.24
CA VAL A 100 -1.95 -2.35 -15.03
C VAL A 100 -1.08 -2.22 -16.28
N SER A 101 -1.65 -2.42 -17.47
CA SER A 101 -0.94 -2.28 -18.74
C SER A 101 -0.38 -0.88 -18.93
N ALA A 102 -1.19 0.16 -18.71
CA ALA A 102 -0.74 1.54 -18.86
C ALA A 102 0.44 1.89 -17.93
N LEU A 103 0.42 1.41 -16.68
CA LEU A 103 1.56 1.59 -15.77
C LEU A 103 2.81 0.85 -16.25
N LEU A 104 2.66 -0.40 -16.68
CA LEU A 104 3.80 -1.19 -17.16
C LEU A 104 4.38 -0.64 -18.46
N ASP A 105 3.54 -0.09 -19.33
CA ASP A 105 3.97 0.60 -20.55
C ASP A 105 4.74 1.89 -20.21
N LEU A 106 4.29 2.66 -19.23
CA LEU A 106 5.02 3.82 -18.72
C LEU A 106 6.41 3.39 -18.21
N ILE A 107 6.50 2.35 -17.41
CA ILE A 107 7.77 1.82 -16.89
C ILE A 107 8.67 1.36 -18.05
N ALA A 108 8.11 0.76 -19.08
CA ALA A 108 8.87 0.34 -20.26
C ALA A 108 9.41 1.52 -21.08
N GLN A 109 8.72 2.65 -21.08
CA GLN A 109 9.13 3.85 -21.84
C GLN A 109 10.08 4.77 -21.08
N VAL A 110 10.12 4.69 -19.74
CA VAL A 110 10.99 5.52 -18.91
C VAL A 110 12.17 4.68 -18.39
N PRO A 111 13.36 4.80 -19.00
CA PRO A 111 14.53 3.98 -18.67
C PRO A 111 15.25 4.49 -17.41
N ARG A 112 14.55 4.48 -16.28
CA ARG A 112 15.02 4.90 -14.96
C ARG A 112 14.72 3.83 -13.92
N PRO A 113 15.48 3.77 -12.81
CA PRO A 113 15.11 2.94 -11.66
C PRO A 113 13.70 3.30 -11.17
N VAL A 114 12.89 2.29 -10.87
CA VAL A 114 11.54 2.49 -10.36
C VAL A 114 11.30 1.66 -9.10
N VAL A 115 10.71 2.30 -8.11
CA VAL A 115 10.10 1.63 -6.96
C VAL A 115 8.62 1.46 -7.28
N LEU A 116 8.16 0.22 -7.35
CA LEU A 116 6.75 -0.07 -7.57
C LEU A 116 6.04 -0.18 -6.22
N TYR A 117 5.25 0.84 -5.91
CA TYR A 117 4.49 0.90 -4.67
C TYR A 117 3.11 0.27 -4.84
N LEU A 118 2.92 -0.92 -4.25
CA LEU A 118 1.67 -1.66 -4.25
C LEU A 118 0.87 -1.28 -2.99
N SER A 119 0.10 -0.22 -3.10
CA SER A 119 -0.62 0.35 -1.97
C SER A 119 -1.78 -0.54 -1.53
N ALA A 120 -1.82 -0.83 -0.24
CA ALA A 120 -2.88 -1.60 0.42
C ALA A 120 -3.25 -1.02 1.80
N GLY A 121 -2.78 0.18 2.13
CA GLY A 121 -3.05 0.89 3.37
C GLY A 121 -4.33 1.71 3.31
N HIS A 122 -4.38 2.80 4.06
CA HIS A 122 -5.55 3.67 4.10
C HIS A 122 -5.82 4.39 2.77
N PHE A 123 -4.81 4.61 1.94
CA PHE A 123 -5.00 5.16 0.60
C PHE A 123 -5.76 4.23 -0.35
N ASP A 124 -5.82 2.94 -0.04
CA ASP A 124 -6.59 1.95 -0.79
C ASP A 124 -8.10 1.95 -0.40
N SER A 125 -8.56 2.97 0.28
CA SER A 125 -9.96 3.15 0.69
C SER A 125 -10.85 3.81 -0.37
N GLN A 126 -10.34 3.99 -1.58
CA GLN A 126 -11.06 4.53 -2.73
C GLN A 126 -11.16 3.47 -3.83
N GLY A 127 -12.24 3.54 -4.59
CA GLY A 127 -12.50 2.61 -5.69
C GLY A 127 -13.89 2.00 -5.61
N ALA A 128 -14.40 1.54 -6.73
CA ALA A 128 -15.78 1.04 -6.84
C ALA A 128 -16.07 -0.17 -5.91
N ILE A 129 -15.08 -1.04 -5.70
CA ILE A 129 -15.23 -2.22 -4.84
C ILE A 129 -15.28 -1.87 -3.36
N VAL A 130 -14.74 -0.73 -2.95
CA VAL A 130 -14.66 -0.33 -1.53
C VAL A 130 -16.06 -0.17 -0.94
N ALA A 131 -17.00 0.41 -1.68
CA ALA A 131 -18.38 0.57 -1.23
C ALA A 131 -19.09 -0.78 -0.95
N GLU A 132 -18.66 -1.85 -1.60
CA GLU A 132 -19.15 -3.20 -1.28
C GLU A 132 -18.44 -3.78 -0.06
N LEU A 133 -17.13 -3.62 0.03
CA LEU A 133 -16.34 -4.08 1.17
C LEU A 133 -16.75 -3.39 2.48
N GLU A 134 -17.19 -2.15 2.43
CA GLU A 134 -17.69 -1.42 3.60
C GLU A 134 -18.88 -2.10 4.29
N LYS A 135 -19.63 -2.91 3.57
CA LYS A 135 -20.82 -3.59 4.11
C LYS A 135 -20.50 -4.80 4.98
N ASP A 136 -19.29 -5.34 4.88
CA ASP A 136 -18.87 -6.51 5.64
C ASP A 136 -17.91 -6.12 6.78
N PRO A 137 -18.35 -6.21 8.05
CA PRO A 137 -17.53 -5.88 9.22
C PRO A 137 -16.22 -6.67 9.31
N ALA A 138 -16.13 -7.85 8.68
CA ALA A 138 -14.90 -8.64 8.67
C ALA A 138 -13.73 -7.93 8.01
N ASN A 139 -14.00 -6.96 7.14
CA ASN A 139 -12.96 -6.19 6.44
C ASN A 139 -12.28 -5.12 7.29
N TRP A 140 -12.85 -4.76 8.45
CA TRP A 140 -12.44 -3.58 9.19
C TRP A 140 -11.79 -3.89 10.52
N MET A 141 -10.91 -2.98 10.97
CA MET A 141 -10.57 -2.87 12.38
C MET A 141 -11.76 -2.33 13.17
N GLN A 142 -11.83 -2.64 14.46
CA GLN A 142 -12.86 -2.13 15.36
C GLN A 142 -12.24 -1.45 16.58
N LEU A 143 -12.92 -0.40 17.03
CA LEU A 143 -12.71 0.20 18.34
C LEU A 143 -13.36 -0.68 19.44
N ALA A 144 -13.11 -0.35 20.71
CA ALA A 144 -13.68 -1.07 21.84
C ALA A 144 -15.22 -1.05 21.89
N ASP A 145 -15.87 -0.06 21.27
CA ASP A 145 -17.33 0.02 21.12
C ASP A 145 -17.88 -0.80 19.94
N GLY A 146 -17.04 -1.55 19.24
CA GLY A 146 -17.39 -2.39 18.09
C GLY A 146 -17.53 -1.64 16.77
N LYS A 147 -17.31 -0.34 16.74
CA LYS A 147 -17.39 0.46 15.52
C LYS A 147 -16.04 0.55 14.81
N PRO A 148 -16.01 0.65 13.47
CA PRO A 148 -14.78 0.96 12.78
C PRO A 148 -14.35 2.40 13.08
N PRO A 149 -13.05 2.67 13.27
CA PRO A 149 -12.56 4.03 13.39
C PRO A 149 -12.66 4.72 12.02
N ALA A 150 -13.63 5.60 11.87
CA ALA A 150 -13.73 6.46 10.69
C ALA A 150 -12.81 7.67 10.88
N LEU A 151 -12.03 7.99 9.86
CA LEU A 151 -11.12 9.13 9.84
C LEU A 151 -11.48 10.06 8.69
N GLY A 152 -11.52 11.38 8.96
CA GLY A 152 -11.43 12.39 7.93
C GLY A 152 -9.96 12.65 7.62
N TYR A 153 -9.56 12.59 6.37
CA TYR A 153 -8.20 12.86 5.94
C TYR A 153 -8.21 13.66 4.65
N PHE A 154 -7.91 14.94 4.72
CA PHE A 154 -7.91 15.87 3.57
C PHE A 154 -9.16 15.75 2.68
N GLY A 155 -10.36 15.67 3.29
CA GLY A 155 -11.62 15.53 2.57
C GLY A 155 -12.00 14.10 2.18
N TYR A 156 -11.19 13.11 2.52
CA TYR A 156 -11.49 11.69 2.32
C TYR A 156 -11.96 11.05 3.62
N ARG A 157 -12.97 10.19 3.52
CA ARG A 157 -13.31 9.26 4.61
C ARG A 157 -12.46 8.01 4.46
N ILE A 158 -11.63 7.74 5.46
CA ILE A 158 -10.81 6.55 5.52
C ILE A 158 -11.39 5.59 6.54
N LEU A 159 -11.58 4.34 6.14
CA LEU A 159 -11.86 3.22 7.02
C LEU A 159 -10.66 2.27 7.00
N PRO A 160 -10.01 2.02 8.14
CA PRO A 160 -8.86 1.14 8.19
C PRO A 160 -9.27 -0.32 8.08
N TYR A 161 -8.70 -1.00 7.10
CA TYR A 161 -8.91 -2.43 6.91
C TYR A 161 -8.24 -3.26 8.00
N THR A 162 -8.80 -4.44 8.22
CA THR A 162 -8.26 -5.41 9.17
C THR A 162 -6.79 -5.73 8.89
N LEU A 163 -6.00 -5.93 9.95
CA LEU A 163 -4.63 -6.43 9.88
C LEU A 163 -4.56 -7.96 9.97
N ARG A 164 -5.69 -8.65 10.13
CA ARG A 164 -5.74 -10.11 10.06
C ARG A 164 -5.33 -10.58 8.67
N THR A 165 -4.57 -11.67 8.60
CA THR A 165 -3.97 -12.17 7.35
C THR A 165 -4.79 -13.27 6.67
N ASP A 166 -5.96 -13.61 7.21
CA ASP A 166 -6.83 -14.64 6.67
C ASP A 166 -7.31 -14.27 5.25
N ALA A 167 -6.98 -15.14 4.28
CA ALA A 167 -7.34 -14.95 2.88
C ALA A 167 -8.84 -15.12 2.59
N SER A 168 -9.62 -15.66 3.52
CA SER A 168 -11.08 -15.74 3.40
C SER A 168 -11.77 -14.38 3.62
N ILE A 169 -11.11 -13.45 4.29
CA ILE A 169 -11.61 -12.07 4.47
C ILE A 169 -11.64 -11.39 3.10
N PRO A 170 -12.79 -10.81 2.68
CA PRO A 170 -12.93 -10.33 1.30
C PRO A 170 -11.87 -9.32 0.87
N VAL A 171 -11.53 -8.34 1.69
CA VAL A 171 -10.48 -7.35 1.36
C VAL A 171 -9.12 -8.02 1.13
N ASN A 172 -8.75 -9.00 1.94
CA ASN A 172 -7.49 -9.72 1.77
C ASN A 172 -7.50 -10.58 0.51
N ARG A 173 -8.61 -11.26 0.24
CA ARG A 173 -8.77 -12.04 -1.00
C ARG A 173 -8.54 -11.19 -2.24
N TYR A 174 -9.19 -10.04 -2.33
CA TYR A 174 -9.02 -9.12 -3.47
C TYR A 174 -7.60 -8.56 -3.55
N ARG A 175 -7.01 -8.16 -2.44
CA ARG A 175 -5.61 -7.69 -2.43
C ARG A 175 -4.62 -8.77 -2.86
N PHE A 176 -4.77 -10.00 -2.36
CA PHE A 176 -3.91 -11.11 -2.78
C PHE A 176 -4.10 -11.48 -4.26
N GLU A 177 -5.31 -11.41 -4.77
CA GLU A 177 -5.59 -11.62 -6.19
C GLU A 177 -4.91 -10.53 -7.03
N ALA A 178 -5.06 -9.26 -6.66
CA ALA A 178 -4.42 -8.13 -7.33
C ALA A 178 -2.89 -8.24 -7.30
N LEU A 179 -2.30 -8.56 -6.14
CA LEU A 179 -0.85 -8.78 -6.01
C LEU A 179 -0.35 -9.90 -6.94
N ARG A 180 -1.04 -11.05 -6.95
CA ARG A 180 -0.69 -12.15 -7.84
C ARG A 180 -0.82 -11.77 -9.31
N TYR A 181 -1.85 -10.99 -9.64
CA TYR A 181 -2.07 -10.50 -11.00
C TYR A 181 -0.91 -9.60 -11.44
N VAL A 182 -0.60 -8.56 -10.66
CA VAL A 182 0.50 -7.64 -10.94
C VAL A 182 1.83 -8.38 -11.04
N ALA A 183 2.10 -9.31 -10.12
CA ALA A 183 3.33 -10.11 -10.15
C ALA A 183 3.47 -10.93 -11.45
N ARG A 184 2.39 -11.54 -11.94
CA ARG A 184 2.41 -12.24 -13.24
C ARG A 184 2.70 -11.29 -14.39
N ARG A 185 2.08 -10.10 -14.38
CA ARG A 185 2.28 -9.09 -15.43
C ARG A 185 3.71 -8.56 -15.44
N VAL A 186 4.29 -8.27 -14.26
CA VAL A 186 5.68 -7.85 -14.14
C VAL A 186 6.64 -8.95 -14.64
N LYS A 187 6.40 -10.21 -14.26
CA LYS A 187 7.21 -11.34 -14.74
C LYS A 187 7.16 -11.54 -16.25
N ALA A 188 6.09 -11.10 -16.90
CA ALA A 188 5.94 -11.20 -18.36
C ALA A 188 6.63 -10.05 -19.13
N LEU A 189 7.13 -9.03 -18.44
CA LEU A 189 7.89 -7.95 -19.09
C LEU A 189 9.23 -8.44 -19.63
N PRO A 190 9.79 -7.78 -20.66
CA PRO A 190 11.17 -8.01 -21.07
C PRO A 190 12.13 -7.83 -19.90
N LYS A 191 13.17 -8.65 -19.82
CA LYS A 191 14.11 -8.65 -18.69
C LYS A 191 14.71 -7.27 -18.41
N ALA A 192 15.10 -6.55 -19.44
CA ALA A 192 15.64 -5.19 -19.33
C ALA A 192 14.65 -4.18 -18.71
N VAL A 193 13.33 -4.42 -18.80
CA VAL A 193 12.31 -3.61 -18.13
C VAL A 193 12.12 -4.08 -16.69
N GLN A 194 12.13 -5.39 -16.45
CA GLN A 194 12.07 -5.93 -15.09
C GLN A 194 13.21 -5.40 -14.21
N GLU A 195 14.43 -5.32 -14.76
CA GLU A 195 15.63 -4.84 -14.06
C GLU A 195 15.56 -3.36 -13.66
N ARG A 196 14.63 -2.58 -14.23
CA ARG A 196 14.36 -1.21 -13.78
C ARG A 196 13.58 -1.17 -12.48
N ILE A 197 12.82 -2.21 -12.17
CA ILE A 197 12.07 -2.30 -10.91
C ILE A 197 13.04 -2.73 -9.81
N VAL A 198 13.58 -1.75 -9.11
CA VAL A 198 14.63 -1.94 -8.10
C VAL A 198 14.09 -2.33 -6.74
N ALA A 199 12.81 -2.03 -6.46
CA ALA A 199 12.15 -2.40 -5.22
C ALA A 199 10.63 -2.43 -5.38
N PHE A 200 10.00 -3.16 -4.45
CA PHE A 200 8.55 -3.13 -4.23
C PHE A 200 8.29 -2.61 -2.82
N THR A 201 7.41 -1.62 -2.70
CA THR A 201 6.87 -1.21 -1.41
C THR A 201 5.48 -1.82 -1.27
N LEU A 202 5.26 -2.55 -0.19
CA LEU A 202 4.00 -3.24 0.07
C LEU A 202 3.23 -2.54 1.18
N ALA A 203 1.92 -2.60 1.09
CA ALA A 203 0.94 -2.10 2.05
C ALA A 203 0.89 -0.57 2.18
N GLY A 204 1.96 0.11 2.53
CA GLY A 204 1.97 1.54 2.78
C GLY A 204 1.77 1.89 4.26
N GLU A 205 1.08 2.98 4.54
CA GLU A 205 0.82 3.44 5.91
C GLU A 205 -0.26 2.58 6.57
N LEU A 206 0.16 1.77 7.54
CA LEU A 206 -0.72 0.94 8.36
C LEU A 206 -0.79 1.54 9.76
N HIS A 207 -2.00 1.91 10.20
CA HIS A 207 -2.23 2.50 11.50
C HIS A 207 -3.12 1.60 12.36
N HIS A 208 -2.82 1.51 13.64
CA HIS A 208 -3.67 0.92 14.69
C HIS A 208 -3.91 1.91 15.86
N LEU A 209 -3.27 3.07 15.77
CA LEU A 209 -3.53 4.23 16.62
C LEU A 209 -4.11 5.33 15.74
N PHE A 210 -5.25 5.86 16.13
CA PHE A 210 -5.99 6.84 15.35
C PHE A 210 -6.06 8.17 16.12
N PRO A 211 -5.08 9.07 15.92
CA PRO A 211 -5.20 10.45 16.39
C PRO A 211 -6.32 11.17 15.64
N ASP A 212 -6.79 12.24 16.22
CA ASP A 212 -7.74 13.13 15.56
C ASP A 212 -6.99 14.00 14.54
N PHE A 213 -6.92 13.53 13.29
CA PHE A 213 -6.23 14.25 12.21
C PHE A 213 -6.94 15.57 11.84
N GLU A 214 -8.24 15.70 12.11
CA GLU A 214 -8.99 16.93 11.80
C GLU A 214 -8.58 18.08 12.69
N ASN A 215 -8.12 17.80 13.91
CA ASN A 215 -7.60 18.81 14.86
C ASN A 215 -6.09 19.04 14.74
N GLY A 216 -5.46 18.54 13.71
CA GLY A 216 -4.04 18.74 13.40
C GLY A 216 -3.18 17.51 13.65
N MET A 217 -2.27 17.25 12.71
CA MET A 217 -1.27 16.19 12.85
C MET A 217 -0.35 16.50 14.05
N GLY A 218 -0.38 15.63 15.05
CA GLY A 218 0.40 15.81 16.29
C GLY A 218 -0.41 16.10 17.55
N ALA A 219 -1.73 16.35 17.43
CA ALA A 219 -2.62 16.34 18.58
C ALA A 219 -2.89 14.88 19.00
N PHE A 220 -1.97 14.29 19.73
CA PHE A 220 -2.12 12.93 20.28
C PHE A 220 -3.09 12.87 21.50
N GLN A 221 -3.95 13.86 21.62
CA GLN A 221 -5.07 13.84 22.55
C GLN A 221 -6.18 12.97 21.93
N ASN A 222 -6.85 12.17 22.75
CA ASN A 222 -7.94 11.29 22.32
C ASN A 222 -7.55 10.21 21.30
N ILE A 223 -6.34 9.65 21.41
CA ILE A 223 -5.95 8.50 20.62
C ILE A 223 -6.95 7.36 20.83
N ARG A 224 -7.49 6.86 19.73
CA ARG A 224 -8.30 5.65 19.68
C ARG A 224 -7.44 4.47 19.24
N VAL A 225 -7.58 3.34 19.91
CA VAL A 225 -6.77 2.13 19.67
C VAL A 225 -7.62 1.06 18.99
N THR A 226 -7.03 0.29 18.12
CA THR A 226 -7.54 -0.94 17.50
C THR A 226 -6.52 -2.07 17.72
N ASP A 227 -6.82 -3.33 17.45
CA ASP A 227 -8.04 -3.84 16.85
C ASP A 227 -8.84 -4.63 17.89
N TYR A 228 -10.04 -4.20 18.20
CA TYR A 228 -10.96 -4.90 19.12
C TYR A 228 -11.97 -5.78 18.37
N HIS A 229 -11.77 -6.02 17.07
CA HIS A 229 -12.62 -6.98 16.35
C HIS A 229 -12.57 -8.33 17.04
N PRO A 230 -13.72 -9.02 17.31
CA PRO A 230 -13.75 -10.27 18.07
C PRO A 230 -12.80 -11.34 17.56
N ALA A 231 -12.63 -11.46 16.23
CA ALA A 231 -11.67 -12.39 15.65
C ALA A 231 -10.21 -11.99 15.93
N SER A 232 -9.88 -10.69 15.94
CA SER A 232 -8.53 -10.22 16.29
C SER A 232 -8.21 -10.47 17.76
N VAL A 233 -9.19 -10.28 18.65
CA VAL A 233 -9.05 -10.62 20.07
C VAL A 233 -8.86 -12.12 20.26
N ALA A 234 -9.62 -12.95 19.54
CA ALA A 234 -9.43 -14.39 19.55
C ALA A 234 -8.04 -14.82 19.02
N ASP A 235 -7.53 -14.16 17.97
CA ASP A 235 -6.17 -14.40 17.46
C ASP A 235 -5.11 -14.04 18.50
N PHE A 236 -5.27 -12.91 19.18
CA PHE A 236 -4.41 -12.48 20.27
C PHE A 236 -4.38 -13.52 21.41
N ARG A 237 -5.54 -14.01 21.84
CA ARG A 237 -5.64 -15.05 22.87
C ARG A 237 -4.97 -16.36 22.44
N ARG A 238 -5.15 -16.76 21.19
CA ARG A 238 -4.44 -17.93 20.62
C ARG A 238 -2.93 -17.73 20.57
N TRP A 239 -2.49 -16.51 20.25
CA TRP A 239 -1.07 -16.18 20.31
C TRP A 239 -0.51 -16.29 21.72
N LEU A 240 -1.19 -15.70 22.72
CA LEU A 240 -0.80 -15.84 24.13
C LEU A 240 -0.74 -17.31 24.58
N ALA A 241 -1.73 -18.11 24.20
CA ALA A 241 -1.74 -19.53 24.53
C ALA A 241 -0.54 -20.29 23.94
N ARG A 242 -0.10 -19.96 22.75
CA ARG A 242 1.12 -20.53 22.14
C ARG A 242 2.39 -20.06 22.83
N GLU A 243 2.45 -18.78 23.19
CA GLU A 243 3.63 -18.15 23.77
C GLU A 243 3.89 -18.59 25.21
N TYR A 244 2.82 -18.66 26.00
CA TYR A 244 2.90 -18.94 27.44
C TYR A 244 2.53 -20.39 27.82
N GLY A 245 1.87 -21.11 26.95
CA GLY A 245 1.44 -22.50 27.18
C GLY A 245 0.27 -22.62 28.15
N SER A 246 0.24 -21.87 29.26
CA SER A 246 -0.86 -21.87 30.23
C SER A 246 -1.13 -20.48 30.80
N VAL A 247 -2.35 -20.24 31.28
CA VAL A 247 -2.69 -18.97 31.96
C VAL A 247 -1.91 -18.84 33.29
N GLN A 248 -1.51 -19.91 33.90
CA GLN A 248 -0.65 -19.91 35.09
C GLN A 248 0.76 -19.39 34.74
N THR A 249 1.35 -19.85 33.65
CA THR A 249 2.64 -19.33 33.18
C THR A 249 2.53 -17.85 32.78
N LEU A 250 1.42 -17.44 32.20
CA LEU A 250 1.15 -16.03 31.92
C LEU A 250 1.15 -15.23 33.22
N GLN A 251 0.44 -15.68 34.24
CA GLN A 251 0.40 -15.05 35.56
C GLN A 251 1.80 -14.94 36.20
N GLU A 252 2.56 -16.03 36.18
CA GLU A 252 3.93 -16.05 36.74
C GLU A 252 4.86 -15.05 36.08
N ARG A 253 4.73 -14.82 34.76
CA ARG A 253 5.59 -13.93 34.00
C ARG A 253 5.14 -12.47 33.98
N THR A 254 3.84 -12.22 34.08
CA THR A 254 3.27 -10.87 33.90
C THR A 254 2.64 -10.31 35.17
N GLY A 255 2.35 -11.15 36.16
CA GLY A 255 1.57 -10.78 37.34
C GLY A 255 0.06 -10.69 37.10
N LEU A 256 -0.41 -10.94 35.86
CA LEU A 256 -1.82 -10.83 35.48
C LEU A 256 -2.49 -12.20 35.56
N ALA A 257 -3.48 -12.35 36.44
CA ALA A 257 -4.19 -13.60 36.68
C ALA A 257 -5.54 -13.62 35.93
N TYR A 258 -5.75 -14.69 35.16
CA TYR A 258 -7.01 -14.96 34.49
C TYR A 258 -7.44 -16.41 34.70
N PRO A 259 -8.76 -16.71 34.83
CA PRO A 259 -9.24 -18.07 35.02
C PRO A 259 -9.01 -18.96 33.79
N ASP A 260 -9.09 -18.38 32.59
CA ASP A 260 -8.91 -19.06 31.30
C ASP A 260 -8.47 -18.06 30.21
N TRP A 261 -8.16 -18.56 29.00
CA TRP A 261 -7.77 -17.73 27.88
C TRP A 261 -8.89 -16.83 27.36
N ASP A 262 -10.15 -17.26 27.47
CA ASP A 262 -11.30 -16.51 26.96
C ASP A 262 -11.61 -15.27 27.82
N SER A 263 -11.19 -15.30 29.07
CA SER A 263 -11.32 -14.17 30.00
C SER A 263 -10.22 -13.11 29.83
N VAL A 264 -9.13 -13.40 29.07
CA VAL A 264 -8.07 -12.42 28.83
C VAL A 264 -8.62 -11.29 27.95
N PRO A 265 -8.64 -10.03 28.43
CA PRO A 265 -9.12 -8.91 27.65
C PRO A 265 -8.13 -8.54 26.53
N ALA A 266 -8.62 -7.89 25.49
CA ALA A 266 -7.72 -7.16 24.60
C ALA A 266 -7.00 -6.06 25.38
N PRO A 267 -5.72 -5.76 25.07
CA PRO A 267 -5.01 -4.67 25.72
C PRO A 267 -5.77 -3.36 25.59
N ALA A 268 -6.03 -2.71 26.70
CA ALA A 268 -6.63 -1.37 26.72
C ALA A 268 -5.54 -0.31 26.65
N LYS A 269 -5.92 0.89 26.29
CA LYS A 269 -5.01 2.05 26.24
C LYS A 269 -4.56 2.47 27.65
N ASP A 270 -5.44 2.30 28.67
CA ASP A 270 -5.26 2.77 30.03
C ASP A 270 -5.08 1.61 31.00
#